data_674b4ea59422f79d29ba2cd25dcd7779
#
_entry.id   674b4ea59422f79d29ba2cd25dcd7779
#
_cell.length_a   1.000
_cell.length_b   1.000
_cell.length_c   1.000
_cell.angle_alpha   90.00
_cell.angle_beta   90.00
_cell.angle_gamma   90.00
#
_symmetry.space_group_name_H-M   'P 1'
#
loop_
_entity.id
_entity.type
_entity.pdbx_description
1 polymer ?
#
loop_
_entity_poly.entity_id
_entity_poly.type
_entity_poly.pdbx_seq_one_letter_code
_entity_poly.pdbx_strand_id
1 'polypeptide(L)'
;MDSQTQNHLIELNRRFYDQFATSFSDTRNRAQPGVRQLVSNLLSSATILDVGCGNGTLACALKKAGYSGQYHGIDVSEGLLSSARAALGEAKQNPFTFQQADLSDPDWPEQLPFKRVDALVSFAVLHHLPSNDLRLRTAQAFH
;
A
#
# COMPACT_ATOMS: atom_id res chain seq x y z
N MET A 1 20.68 -5.96 14.21
CA MET A 1 20.07 -7.26 13.83
C MET A 1 20.91 -7.82 12.71
N ASP A 2 21.26 -9.10 12.73
CA ASP A 2 21.97 -9.73 11.61
C ASP A 2 21.05 -9.93 10.40
N SER A 3 21.66 -10.00 9.22
CA SER A 3 20.92 -10.10 7.96
C SER A 3 20.08 -11.36 7.82
N GLN A 4 20.51 -12.48 8.44
CA GLN A 4 19.78 -13.74 8.37
C GLN A 4 18.48 -13.66 9.16
N THR A 5 18.52 -13.13 10.37
CA THR A 5 17.33 -12.88 11.20
C THR A 5 16.39 -11.88 10.52
N GLN A 6 16.94 -10.81 9.94
CA GLN A 6 16.14 -9.81 9.22
C GLN A 6 15.38 -10.45 8.04
N ASN A 7 16.07 -11.21 7.19
CA ASN A 7 15.44 -11.90 6.05
C ASN A 7 14.39 -12.92 6.49
N HIS A 8 14.64 -13.64 7.57
CA HIS A 8 13.67 -14.58 8.12
C HIS A 8 12.39 -13.88 8.58
N LEU A 9 12.49 -12.74 9.26
CA LEU A 9 11.33 -11.96 9.71
C LEU A 9 10.55 -11.34 8.55
N ILE A 10 11.23 -10.87 7.49
CA ILE A 10 10.60 -10.37 6.27
C ILE A 10 9.77 -11.49 5.62
N GLU A 11 10.36 -12.66 5.43
CA GLU A 11 9.69 -13.79 4.83
C GLU A 11 8.52 -14.31 5.68
N LEU A 12 8.65 -14.31 7.01
CA LEU A 12 7.57 -14.67 7.92
C LEU A 12 6.38 -13.72 7.79
N ASN A 13 6.62 -12.41 7.76
CA ASN A 13 5.58 -11.40 7.55
C ASN A 13 4.88 -11.58 6.20
N ARG A 14 5.66 -11.78 5.12
CA ARG A 14 5.11 -12.00 3.79
C ARG A 14 4.19 -13.21 3.75
N ARG A 15 4.62 -14.36 4.27
CA ARG A 15 3.80 -15.59 4.35
C ARG A 15 2.54 -15.38 5.18
N PHE A 16 2.65 -14.65 6.29
CA PHE A 16 1.49 -14.33 7.12
C PHE A 16 0.42 -13.58 6.32
N TYR A 17 0.80 -12.50 5.61
CA TYR A 17 -0.16 -11.73 4.83
C TYR A 17 -0.72 -12.49 3.62
N ASP A 18 0.10 -13.29 2.94
CA ASP A 18 -0.38 -14.14 1.84
C ASP A 18 -1.36 -15.21 2.32
N GLN A 19 -1.07 -15.85 3.47
CA GLN A 19 -1.92 -16.89 4.02
C GLN A 19 -3.25 -16.35 4.57
N PHE A 20 -3.25 -15.16 5.14
CA PHE A 20 -4.42 -14.56 5.79
C PHE A 20 -5.09 -13.46 4.94
N ALA A 21 -4.70 -13.29 3.68
CA ALA A 21 -5.22 -12.25 2.80
C ALA A 21 -6.76 -12.22 2.76
N THR A 22 -7.42 -13.37 2.62
CA THR A 22 -8.88 -13.48 2.57
C THR A 22 -9.52 -13.08 3.91
N SER A 23 -9.08 -13.67 5.03
CA SER A 23 -9.62 -13.35 6.37
C SER A 23 -9.33 -11.91 6.77
N PHE A 24 -8.20 -11.36 6.35
CA PHE A 24 -7.81 -9.98 6.62
C PHE A 24 -8.69 -8.98 5.85
N SER A 25 -9.06 -9.33 4.62
CA SER A 25 -9.97 -8.53 3.80
C SER A 25 -11.38 -8.50 4.38
N ASP A 26 -11.88 -9.60 4.91
CA ASP A 26 -13.22 -9.71 5.50
C ASP A 26 -13.39 -8.88 6.78
N THR A 27 -12.32 -8.74 7.57
CA THR A 27 -12.35 -8.01 8.85
C THR A 27 -12.14 -6.51 8.72
N ARG A 28 -11.55 -6.02 7.61
CA ARG A 28 -11.20 -4.61 7.39
C ARG A 28 -12.06 -3.87 6.36
N ASN A 29 -13.33 -4.22 6.26
CA ASN A 29 -14.29 -3.56 5.36
C ASN A 29 -14.69 -2.13 5.81
N ARG A 30 -14.24 -1.66 6.97
CA ARG A 30 -14.47 -0.29 7.45
C ARG A 30 -13.18 0.53 7.41
N ALA A 31 -13.22 1.63 6.66
CA ALA A 31 -12.14 2.63 6.71
C ALA A 31 -11.95 3.13 8.15
N GLN A 32 -10.71 3.05 8.64
CA GLN A 32 -10.32 3.56 9.95
C GLN A 32 -10.58 5.08 10.03
N PRO A 33 -10.78 5.67 11.23
CA PRO A 33 -11.01 7.12 11.37
C PRO A 33 -9.95 7.98 10.67
N GLY A 34 -8.67 7.61 10.75
CA GLY A 34 -7.57 8.31 10.06
C GLY A 34 -7.70 8.28 8.54
N VAL A 35 -8.15 7.17 7.96
CA VAL A 35 -8.42 7.06 6.51
C VAL A 35 -9.55 8.00 6.10
N ARG A 36 -10.63 8.08 6.89
CA ARG A 36 -11.75 8.98 6.59
C ARG A 36 -11.33 10.45 6.64
N GLN A 37 -10.56 10.83 7.65
CA GLN A 37 -10.04 12.18 7.78
C GLN A 37 -9.10 12.52 6.63
N LEU A 38 -8.25 11.60 6.20
CA LEU A 38 -7.38 11.78 5.04
C LEU A 38 -8.22 12.02 3.76
N VAL A 39 -9.20 11.17 3.50
CA VAL A 39 -10.08 11.29 2.31
C VAL A 39 -10.77 12.65 2.25
N SER A 40 -11.20 13.21 3.41
CA SER A 40 -11.85 14.52 3.44
C SER A 40 -10.91 15.71 3.20
N ASN A 41 -9.59 15.50 3.38
CA ASN A 41 -8.58 16.57 3.24
C ASN A 41 -7.75 16.46 1.95
N LEU A 42 -7.81 15.32 1.25
CA LEU A 42 -7.11 15.16 -0.02
C LEU A 42 -7.82 15.93 -1.14
N LEU A 43 -7.01 16.56 -2.00
CA LEU A 43 -7.52 17.14 -3.23
C LEU A 43 -8.11 16.03 -4.10
N SER A 44 -9.30 16.23 -4.62
CA SER A 44 -10.04 15.24 -5.41
C SER A 44 -9.32 14.79 -6.69
N SER A 45 -8.35 15.57 -7.16
CA SER A 45 -7.57 15.31 -8.38
C SER A 45 -6.08 15.01 -8.12
N ALA A 46 -5.65 14.88 -6.86
CA ALA A 46 -4.26 14.61 -6.52
C ALA A 46 -3.80 13.24 -7.06
N THR A 47 -2.52 13.11 -7.39
CA THR A 47 -1.88 11.81 -7.62
C THR A 47 -1.42 11.24 -6.29
N ILE A 48 -1.89 10.05 -5.93
CA ILE A 48 -1.64 9.42 -4.63
C ILE A 48 -0.85 8.14 -4.79
N LEU A 49 0.23 7.98 -4.03
CA LEU A 49 0.90 6.72 -3.78
C LEU A 49 0.52 6.19 -2.39
N ASP A 50 -0.07 5.01 -2.33
CA ASP A 50 -0.43 4.31 -1.09
C ASP A 50 0.55 3.14 -0.87
N VAL A 51 1.47 3.33 0.08
CA VAL A 51 2.52 2.37 0.41
C VAL A 51 2.01 1.39 1.47
N GLY A 52 1.91 0.12 1.11
CA GLY A 52 1.26 -0.92 1.91
C GLY A 52 -0.26 -0.82 1.85
N CYS A 53 -0.80 -0.71 0.65
CA CYS A 53 -2.23 -0.46 0.41
C CYS A 53 -3.14 -1.62 0.82
N GLY A 54 -2.58 -2.81 1.05
CA GLY A 54 -3.32 -4.02 1.43
C GLY A 54 -4.43 -4.36 0.43
N ASN A 55 -5.61 -4.62 0.95
CA ASN A 55 -6.82 -4.93 0.15
C ASN A 55 -7.51 -3.69 -0.46
N GLY A 56 -6.85 -2.53 -0.48
CA GLY A 56 -7.36 -1.31 -1.13
C GLY A 56 -8.44 -0.56 -0.34
N THR A 57 -8.47 -0.67 0.99
CA THR A 57 -9.48 0.02 1.82
C THR A 57 -9.50 1.53 1.57
N LEU A 58 -8.33 2.20 1.46
CA LEU A 58 -8.25 3.62 1.15
C LEU A 58 -8.78 3.90 -0.27
N ALA A 59 -8.36 3.11 -1.25
CA ALA A 59 -8.82 3.24 -2.63
C ALA A 59 -10.35 3.14 -2.74
N CYS A 60 -10.96 2.17 -2.05
CA CYS A 60 -12.41 2.02 -1.99
C CYS A 60 -13.10 3.24 -1.34
N ALA A 61 -12.51 3.81 -0.29
CA ALA A 61 -13.03 5.01 0.36
C ALA A 61 -12.94 6.24 -0.55
N LEU A 62 -11.81 6.42 -1.25
CA LEU A 62 -11.61 7.49 -2.24
C LEU A 62 -12.61 7.38 -3.39
N LYS A 63 -12.81 6.17 -3.95
CA LYS A 63 -13.79 5.93 -5.01
C LYS A 63 -15.20 6.31 -4.57
N LYS A 64 -15.60 5.91 -3.36
CA LYS A 64 -16.91 6.26 -2.78
C LYS A 64 -17.07 7.76 -2.55
N ALA A 65 -15.98 8.49 -2.27
CA ALA A 65 -15.96 9.91 -2.09
C ALA A 65 -15.93 10.72 -3.41
N GLY A 66 -15.94 10.04 -4.57
CA GLY A 66 -15.91 10.70 -5.88
C GLY A 66 -14.52 11.21 -6.30
N TYR A 67 -13.45 10.61 -5.77
CA TYR A 67 -12.08 10.94 -6.15
C TYR A 67 -11.84 10.67 -7.65
N SER A 68 -11.25 11.64 -8.34
CA SER A 68 -11.03 11.64 -9.79
C SER A 68 -9.55 11.71 -10.19
N GLY A 69 -8.63 11.73 -9.22
CA GLY A 69 -7.19 11.73 -9.44
C GLY A 69 -6.64 10.35 -9.79
N GLN A 70 -5.31 10.23 -9.81
CA GLN A 70 -4.60 8.97 -10.03
C GLN A 70 -4.21 8.35 -8.68
N TYR A 71 -4.59 7.11 -8.45
CA TYR A 71 -4.20 6.35 -7.27
C TYR A 71 -3.34 5.16 -7.67
N HIS A 72 -2.23 4.99 -6.97
CA HIS A 72 -1.35 3.83 -7.13
C HIS A 72 -1.07 3.20 -5.77
N GLY A 73 -1.53 1.98 -5.59
CA GLY A 73 -1.30 1.21 -4.37
C GLY A 73 -0.18 0.19 -4.58
N ILE A 74 0.74 0.11 -3.63
CA ILE A 74 1.77 -0.93 -3.62
C ILE A 74 1.67 -1.76 -2.34
N ASP A 75 1.89 -3.07 -2.47
CA ASP A 75 1.93 -4.01 -1.35
C ASP A 75 2.82 -5.21 -1.69
N VAL A 76 3.37 -5.88 -0.69
CA VAL A 76 4.16 -7.09 -0.88
C VAL A 76 3.29 -8.32 -1.17
N SER A 77 2.04 -8.32 -0.69
CA SER A 77 1.11 -9.44 -0.82
C SER A 77 0.27 -9.35 -2.09
N GLU A 78 0.55 -10.21 -3.07
CA GLU A 78 -0.27 -10.32 -4.29
C GLU A 78 -1.72 -10.75 -3.99
N GLY A 79 -1.92 -11.54 -2.93
CA GLY A 79 -3.27 -11.92 -2.49
C GLY A 79 -4.12 -10.73 -2.06
N LEU A 80 -3.54 -9.77 -1.32
CA LEU A 80 -4.21 -8.52 -0.95
C LEU A 80 -4.45 -7.62 -2.15
N LEU A 81 -3.47 -7.50 -3.06
CA LEU A 81 -3.61 -6.71 -4.29
C LEU A 81 -4.69 -7.27 -5.21
N SER A 82 -4.79 -8.59 -5.32
CA SER A 82 -5.89 -9.25 -6.07
C SER A 82 -7.26 -8.90 -5.49
N SER A 83 -7.38 -8.87 -4.16
CA SER A 83 -8.60 -8.44 -3.47
C SER A 83 -8.93 -6.97 -3.76
N ALA A 84 -7.91 -6.09 -3.76
CA ALA A 84 -8.07 -4.67 -4.09
C ALA A 84 -8.54 -4.47 -5.53
N ARG A 85 -7.94 -5.17 -6.50
CA ARG A 85 -8.35 -5.13 -7.93
C ARG A 85 -9.79 -5.61 -8.09
N ALA A 86 -10.15 -6.72 -7.45
CA ALA A 86 -11.52 -7.24 -7.49
C ALA A 86 -12.55 -6.24 -6.95
N ALA A 87 -12.23 -5.54 -5.86
CA ALA A 87 -13.14 -4.55 -5.25
C ALA A 87 -13.32 -3.28 -6.09
N LEU A 88 -12.31 -2.89 -6.88
CA LEU A 88 -12.30 -1.63 -7.63
C LEU A 88 -12.59 -1.81 -9.13
N GLY A 89 -12.50 -3.03 -9.63
CA GLY A 89 -12.68 -3.37 -11.04
C GLY A 89 -11.42 -3.14 -11.89
N GLU A 90 -11.29 -3.91 -12.96
CA GLU A 90 -10.14 -3.91 -13.88
C GLU A 90 -10.39 -3.13 -15.18
N ALA A 91 -11.16 -2.06 -15.16
CA ALA A 91 -11.40 -1.29 -16.37
C ALA A 91 -10.11 -0.66 -16.90
N LYS A 92 -9.88 -0.68 -18.22
CA LYS A 92 -8.66 -0.12 -18.86
C LYS A 92 -8.38 1.36 -18.54
N GLN A 93 -9.38 2.11 -18.11
CA GLN A 93 -9.29 3.52 -17.74
C GLN A 93 -9.50 3.74 -16.22
N ASN A 94 -9.28 2.68 -15.41
CA ASN A 94 -9.43 2.79 -13.98
C ASN A 94 -8.29 3.68 -13.42
N PRO A 95 -8.59 4.79 -12.73
CA PRO A 95 -7.56 5.63 -12.12
C PRO A 95 -6.89 4.97 -10.90
N PHE A 96 -7.42 3.83 -10.46
CA PHE A 96 -6.86 3.03 -9.36
C PHE A 96 -6.04 1.88 -9.93
N THR A 97 -4.74 1.91 -9.67
CA THR A 97 -3.78 0.90 -10.11
C THR A 97 -3.08 0.27 -8.92
N PHE A 98 -2.63 -0.97 -9.07
CA PHE A 98 -2.01 -1.75 -8.00
C PHE A 98 -0.80 -2.51 -8.52
N GLN A 99 0.31 -2.46 -7.76
CA GLN A 99 1.58 -3.09 -8.12
C GLN A 99 2.17 -3.81 -6.91
N GLN A 100 2.70 -5.01 -7.13
CA GLN A 100 3.47 -5.69 -6.10
C GLN A 100 4.82 -5.00 -5.94
N ALA A 101 5.19 -4.68 -4.70
CA ALA A 101 6.49 -4.11 -4.36
C ALA A 101 6.91 -4.54 -2.96
N ASP A 102 8.18 -4.89 -2.81
CA ASP A 102 8.79 -5.25 -1.53
C ASP A 102 9.61 -4.06 -1.01
N LEU A 103 9.18 -3.46 0.08
CA LEU A 103 9.86 -2.32 0.71
C LEU A 103 11.23 -2.68 1.29
N SER A 104 11.56 -3.97 1.42
CA SER A 104 12.89 -4.43 1.81
C SER A 104 13.90 -4.38 0.64
N ASP A 105 13.43 -4.37 -0.61
CA ASP A 105 14.23 -4.12 -1.79
C ASP A 105 14.62 -2.63 -1.83
N PRO A 106 15.91 -2.26 -1.86
CA PRO A 106 16.32 -0.85 -1.92
C PRO A 106 15.86 -0.15 -3.21
N ASP A 107 15.63 -0.90 -4.28
CA ASP A 107 15.31 -0.38 -5.61
C ASP A 107 13.78 -0.31 -5.87
N TRP A 108 12.94 -0.58 -4.85
CA TRP A 108 11.49 -0.53 -5.04
C TRP A 108 10.97 0.82 -5.59
N PRO A 109 11.54 2.00 -5.26
CA PRO A 109 11.05 3.25 -5.82
C PRO A 109 11.30 3.38 -7.33
N GLU A 110 12.38 2.75 -7.84
CA GLU A 110 12.72 2.76 -9.26
C GLU A 110 11.75 1.91 -10.10
N GLN A 111 11.04 0.99 -9.47
CA GLN A 111 10.04 0.12 -10.11
C GLN A 111 8.69 0.83 -10.31
N LEU A 112 8.50 2.02 -9.72
CA LEU A 112 7.26 2.77 -9.85
C LEU A 112 7.13 3.43 -11.22
N PRO A 113 5.90 3.53 -11.78
CA PRO A 113 5.67 4.11 -13.10
C PRO A 113 5.81 5.64 -13.14
N PHE A 114 6.09 6.29 -12.03
CA PHE A 114 6.21 7.75 -11.89
C PHE A 114 7.32 8.11 -10.90
N LYS A 115 7.83 9.34 -11.01
CA LYS A 115 8.88 9.87 -10.14
C LYS A 115 8.38 10.88 -9.10
N ARG A 116 7.15 11.34 -9.23
CA ARG A 116 6.53 12.31 -8.31
C ARG A 116 5.05 12.01 -8.13
N VAL A 117 4.57 12.29 -6.92
CA VAL A 117 3.17 12.22 -6.53
C VAL A 117 2.81 13.46 -5.71
N ASP A 118 1.54 13.84 -5.68
CA ASP A 118 1.07 14.96 -4.87
C ASP A 118 0.94 14.57 -3.40
N ALA A 119 0.64 13.30 -3.14
CA ALA A 119 0.54 12.76 -1.78
C ALA A 119 1.06 11.33 -1.72
N LEU A 120 1.88 11.04 -0.70
CA LEU A 120 2.25 9.70 -0.31
C LEU A 120 1.59 9.40 1.03
N VAL A 121 0.95 8.25 1.11
CA VAL A 121 0.31 7.75 2.33
C VAL A 121 0.83 6.37 2.67
N SER A 122 0.94 6.06 3.96
CA SER A 122 1.35 4.75 4.44
C SER A 122 0.70 4.49 5.79
N PHE A 123 -0.23 3.54 5.86
CA PHE A 123 -0.94 3.19 7.08
C PHE A 123 -0.51 1.83 7.60
N ALA A 124 0.00 1.80 8.85
CA ALA A 124 0.32 0.57 9.56
C ALA A 124 1.29 -0.36 8.79
N VAL A 125 2.33 0.20 8.16
CA VAL A 125 3.30 -0.53 7.33
C VAL A 125 4.68 -0.60 7.96
N LEU A 126 5.25 0.55 8.34
CA LEU A 126 6.65 0.63 8.77
C LEU A 126 6.97 -0.27 9.98
N HIS A 127 6.00 -0.55 10.85
CA HIS A 127 6.22 -1.43 11.99
C HIS A 127 6.40 -2.91 11.61
N HIS A 128 6.05 -3.31 10.39
CA HIS A 128 6.32 -4.65 9.85
C HIS A 128 7.75 -4.81 9.33
N LEU A 129 8.47 -3.71 9.11
CA LEU A 129 9.86 -3.76 8.71
C LEU A 129 10.74 -4.06 9.95
N PRO A 130 11.54 -5.15 9.94
CA PRO A 130 12.12 -5.71 11.15
C PRO A 130 13.29 -4.92 11.75
N SER A 131 13.92 -4.02 10.98
CA SER A 131 15.05 -3.24 11.48
C SER A 131 14.82 -1.73 11.36
N ASN A 132 15.46 -0.96 12.26
CA ASN A 132 15.42 0.50 12.20
C ASN A 132 16.05 1.05 10.92
N ASP A 133 17.14 0.44 10.44
CA ASP A 133 17.81 0.85 9.22
C ASP A 133 16.89 0.69 8.00
N LEU A 134 16.12 -0.40 7.95
CA LEU A 134 15.17 -0.64 6.90
C LEU A 134 14.00 0.37 6.94
N ARG A 135 13.46 0.65 8.14
CA ARG A 135 12.43 1.68 8.33
C ARG A 135 12.91 3.05 7.90
N LEU A 136 14.14 3.42 8.29
CA LEU A 136 14.73 4.70 7.94
C LEU A 136 14.95 4.83 6.43
N ARG A 137 15.52 3.81 5.78
CA ARG A 137 15.69 3.78 4.31
C ARG A 137 14.36 3.92 3.58
N THR A 138 13.35 3.17 4.02
CA THR A 138 12.00 3.25 3.43
C THR A 138 11.41 4.64 3.60
N ALA A 139 11.54 5.26 4.78
CA ALA A 139 11.08 6.62 5.03
C ALA A 139 11.84 7.67 4.20
N GLN A 140 13.15 7.48 3.99
CA GLN A 140 13.96 8.34 3.12
C GLN A 140 13.55 8.24 1.64
N ALA A 141 13.10 7.06 1.20
CA ALA A 141 12.62 6.87 -0.17
C ALA A 141 11.27 7.57 -0.45
N PHE A 142 10.61 8.11 0.58
CA PHE A 142 9.38 8.91 0.43
C PHE A 142 9.66 10.37 -0.01
N HIS A 143 10.92 10.77 -0.11
CA HIS A 143 11.37 12.09 -0.58
C HIS A 143 11.78 12.07 -2.04
#